data_9a74406242d0e3472865d9021837e4eb
#
_entry.id   9a74406242d0e3472865d9021837e4eb
#
_cell.length_a   1.000
_cell.length_b   1.000
_cell.length_c   1.000
_cell.angle_alpha   90.00
_cell.angle_beta   90.00
_cell.angle_gamma   90.00
#
_symmetry.space_group_name_H-M   'P 1'
#
loop_
_entity.id
_entity.type
_entity.pdbx_description
1 polymer ?
#
loop_
_entity_poly.entity_id
_entity_poly.type
_entity_poly.pdbx_seq_one_letter_code
_entity_poly.pdbx_strand_id
1 'polypeptide(L)'
;CVCPIVQHIIEREKAIKEFVPKPYSVVTSKEKTNGEIIELTSKRTFDEGHEVEAQALADAFNKAGATVTNIKTERKTVNSGKLFSMSDLQGFACDVDKSLTPATVLAATQTLYEGGYVTYPRTNSSYHATNEVVKVNTAINGLAQAGITGLINKQGTKSIYDDSKIEAHSAII
;
A
#
# COMPACT_ATOMS: atom_id res chain seq x y z
N CYS A 1 24.96 -9.57 11.50
CA CYS A 1 23.95 -9.38 12.56
C CYS A 1 22.77 -10.37 12.42
N VAL A 2 23.03 -11.67 12.57
CA VAL A 2 21.97 -12.69 12.49
C VAL A 2 21.19 -12.80 13.81
N CYS A 3 21.86 -12.66 14.95
CA CYS A 3 21.23 -12.83 16.27
C CYS A 3 19.99 -11.93 16.53
N PRO A 4 19.99 -10.62 16.25
CA PRO A 4 18.80 -9.81 16.47
C PRO A 4 17.60 -10.25 15.62
N ILE A 5 17.83 -10.65 14.38
CA ILE A 5 16.77 -11.11 13.47
C ILE A 5 16.16 -12.41 14.01
N VAL A 6 17.00 -13.37 14.41
CA VAL A 6 16.56 -14.64 14.99
C VAL A 6 15.78 -14.39 16.28
N GLN A 7 16.25 -13.50 17.14
CA GLN A 7 15.55 -13.12 18.37
C GLN A 7 14.15 -12.58 18.08
N HIS A 8 14.01 -11.63 17.14
CA HIS A 8 12.69 -11.08 16.77
C HIS A 8 11.75 -12.14 16.20
N ILE A 9 12.26 -13.10 15.43
CA ILE A 9 11.46 -14.21 14.92
C ILE A 9 10.94 -15.06 16.10
N ILE A 10 11.81 -15.44 17.04
CA ILE A 10 11.44 -16.23 18.21
C ILE A 10 10.42 -15.49 19.08
N GLU A 11 10.64 -14.20 19.36
CA GLU A 11 9.71 -13.37 20.12
C GLU A 11 8.34 -13.30 19.44
N ARG A 12 8.32 -13.14 18.10
CA ARG A 12 7.07 -13.12 17.34
C ARG A 12 6.36 -14.47 17.36
N GLU A 13 7.07 -15.56 17.18
CA GLU A 13 6.48 -16.91 17.28
C GLU A 13 5.91 -17.19 18.67
N LYS A 14 6.63 -16.78 19.71
CA LYS A 14 6.14 -16.88 21.09
C LYS A 14 4.86 -16.08 21.29
N ALA A 15 4.85 -14.82 20.84
CA ALA A 15 3.67 -13.98 20.92
C ALA A 15 2.46 -14.57 20.16
N ILE A 16 2.68 -15.24 19.03
CA ILE A 16 1.63 -15.92 18.28
C ILE A 16 1.10 -17.15 19.05
N LYS A 17 1.99 -17.96 19.62
CA LYS A 17 1.62 -19.15 20.38
C LYS A 17 0.89 -18.83 21.69
N GLU A 18 1.27 -17.74 22.33
CA GLU A 18 0.70 -17.30 23.61
C GLU A 18 -0.51 -16.36 23.41
N PHE A 19 -0.85 -16.05 22.17
CA PHE A 19 -1.97 -15.14 21.87
C PHE A 19 -3.31 -15.80 22.23
N VAL A 20 -4.02 -15.20 23.16
CA VAL A 20 -5.38 -15.58 23.53
C VAL A 20 -6.34 -14.53 22.93
N PRO A 21 -7.19 -14.91 21.96
CA PRO A 21 -8.19 -14.00 21.41
C PRO A 21 -9.14 -13.51 22.53
N LYS A 22 -9.34 -12.21 22.59
CA LYS A 22 -10.35 -11.61 23.46
C LYS A 22 -11.49 -11.09 22.58
N PRO A 23 -12.68 -11.69 22.69
CA PRO A 23 -13.83 -11.18 21.94
C PRO A 23 -14.23 -9.79 22.43
N TYR A 24 -14.71 -8.99 21.52
CA TYR A 24 -15.27 -7.67 21.83
C TYR A 24 -16.47 -7.42 20.95
N SER A 25 -17.40 -6.59 21.42
CA SER A 25 -18.56 -6.15 20.67
C SER A 25 -18.40 -4.72 20.20
N VAL A 26 -18.92 -4.43 19.00
CA VAL A 26 -18.95 -3.09 18.42
C VAL A 26 -20.39 -2.81 17.97
N VAL A 27 -20.88 -1.61 18.20
CA VAL A 27 -22.20 -1.20 17.70
C VAL A 27 -22.03 -0.58 16.32
N THR A 28 -22.74 -1.12 15.35
CA THR A 28 -22.83 -0.56 13.99
C THR A 28 -24.26 -0.14 13.70
N SER A 29 -24.44 0.93 12.92
CA SER A 29 -25.73 1.33 12.39
C SER A 29 -25.71 1.36 10.87
N LYS A 30 -26.86 1.09 10.25
CA LYS A 30 -27.06 1.17 8.80
C LYS A 30 -28.08 2.24 8.52
N GLU A 31 -27.58 3.37 8.03
CA GLU A 31 -28.41 4.54 7.73
C GLU A 31 -28.68 4.64 6.23
N LYS A 32 -29.95 4.79 5.87
CA LYS A 32 -30.34 4.99 4.47
C LYS A 32 -30.37 6.48 4.15
N THR A 33 -29.53 6.93 3.23
CA THR A 33 -29.48 8.32 2.80
C THR A 33 -29.41 8.40 1.27
N ASN A 34 -30.29 9.18 0.65
CA ASN A 34 -30.35 9.38 -0.81
C ASN A 34 -30.27 8.10 -1.67
N GLY A 35 -30.83 6.99 -1.16
CA GLY A 35 -30.82 5.71 -1.87
C GLY A 35 -29.62 4.82 -1.59
N GLU A 36 -28.62 5.30 -0.88
CA GLU A 36 -27.46 4.52 -0.46
C GLU A 36 -27.55 4.14 1.03
N ILE A 37 -26.96 3.00 1.38
CA ILE A 37 -26.83 2.57 2.77
C ILE A 37 -25.43 2.90 3.23
N ILE A 38 -25.34 3.74 4.26
CA ILE A 38 -24.07 4.08 4.92
C ILE A 38 -23.98 3.27 6.21
N GLU A 39 -22.91 2.53 6.38
CA GLU A 39 -22.61 1.83 7.63
C GLU A 39 -21.70 2.70 8.49
N LEU A 40 -22.15 2.97 9.71
CA LEU A 40 -21.43 3.74 10.72
C LEU A 40 -21.05 2.81 11.85
N THR A 41 -19.80 2.86 12.27
CA THR A 41 -19.27 2.06 13.38
C THR A 41 -18.96 2.94 14.57
N SER A 42 -19.44 2.57 15.74
CA SER A 42 -19.10 3.25 16.98
C SER A 42 -17.60 3.17 17.25
N LYS A 43 -17.01 4.26 17.72
CA LYS A 43 -15.62 4.27 18.20
C LYS A 43 -15.44 3.53 19.53
N ARG A 44 -16.54 3.31 20.27
CA ARG A 44 -16.51 2.58 21.54
C ARG A 44 -16.60 1.09 21.25
N THR A 45 -15.67 0.35 21.80
CA THR A 45 -15.67 -1.12 21.86
C THR A 45 -16.09 -1.58 23.25
N PHE A 46 -16.67 -2.75 23.33
CA PHE A 46 -17.12 -3.34 24.59
C PHE A 46 -16.42 -4.69 24.72
N ASP A 47 -15.66 -4.88 25.78
CA ASP A 47 -14.99 -6.12 26.07
C ASP A 47 -16.01 -7.23 26.41
N GLU A 48 -15.57 -8.47 26.44
CA GLU A 48 -16.37 -9.63 26.85
C GLU A 48 -17.04 -9.40 28.20
N GLY A 49 -18.33 -9.72 28.29
CA GLY A 49 -19.16 -9.51 29.48
C GLY A 49 -19.85 -8.12 29.55
N HIS A 50 -19.61 -7.23 28.57
CA HIS A 50 -20.26 -5.91 28.48
C HIS A 50 -21.28 -5.83 27.32
N GLU A 51 -21.83 -6.95 26.89
CA GLU A 51 -22.81 -7.03 25.78
C GLU A 51 -24.10 -6.26 26.09
N VAL A 52 -24.49 -6.22 27.37
CA VAL A 52 -25.67 -5.48 27.82
C VAL A 52 -25.48 -3.97 27.59
N GLU A 53 -24.27 -3.44 27.83
CA GLU A 53 -23.96 -2.04 27.57
C GLU A 53 -23.92 -1.74 26.07
N ALA A 54 -23.38 -2.67 25.26
CA ALA A 54 -23.39 -2.56 23.81
C ALA A 54 -24.84 -2.54 23.26
N GLN A 55 -25.70 -3.41 23.76
CA GLN A 55 -27.12 -3.45 23.38
C GLN A 55 -27.86 -2.16 23.80
N ALA A 56 -27.62 -1.67 25.02
CA ALA A 56 -28.20 -0.42 25.48
C ALA A 56 -27.81 0.78 24.60
N LEU A 57 -26.55 0.80 24.11
CA LEU A 57 -26.10 1.83 23.16
C LEU A 57 -26.79 1.70 21.81
N ALA A 58 -26.94 0.47 21.29
CA ALA A 58 -27.67 0.22 20.05
C ALA A 58 -29.13 0.66 20.14
N ASP A 59 -29.80 0.36 21.25
CA ASP A 59 -31.20 0.75 21.51
C ASP A 59 -31.33 2.28 21.62
N ALA A 60 -30.36 2.94 22.24
CA ALA A 60 -30.31 4.40 22.31
C ALA A 60 -30.17 5.03 20.93
N PHE A 61 -29.32 4.49 20.04
CA PHE A 61 -29.17 4.97 18.68
C PHE A 61 -30.44 4.74 17.85
N ASN A 62 -31.07 3.57 17.96
CA ASN A 62 -32.32 3.27 17.29
C ASN A 62 -33.45 4.24 17.71
N LYS A 63 -33.46 4.63 18.97
CA LYS A 63 -34.48 5.56 19.50
C LYS A 63 -34.21 7.01 19.12
N ALA A 64 -32.94 7.43 19.13
CA ALA A 64 -32.54 8.82 18.87
C ALA A 64 -32.48 9.14 17.36
N GLY A 65 -32.19 8.13 16.53
CA GLY A 65 -31.86 8.32 15.11
C GLY A 65 -30.54 9.06 14.89
N ALA A 66 -30.26 9.39 13.63
CA ALA A 66 -29.05 10.12 13.26
C ALA A 66 -29.41 11.41 12.50
N THR A 67 -28.77 12.51 12.86
CA THR A 67 -28.91 13.80 12.17
C THR A 67 -27.55 14.26 11.67
N VAL A 68 -27.46 14.58 10.38
CA VAL A 68 -26.24 15.16 9.82
C VAL A 68 -26.11 16.61 10.32
N THR A 69 -25.10 16.87 11.15
CA THR A 69 -24.87 18.19 11.72
C THR A 69 -23.85 19.02 10.92
N ASN A 70 -22.95 18.34 10.17
CA ASN A 70 -21.96 19.01 9.35
C ASN A 70 -21.53 18.09 8.19
N ILE A 71 -21.31 18.67 7.03
CA ILE A 71 -20.72 18.03 5.86
C ILE A 71 -19.47 18.82 5.48
N LYS A 72 -18.30 18.15 5.53
CA LYS A 72 -17.04 18.72 5.08
C LYS A 72 -16.54 17.97 3.86
N THR A 73 -16.45 18.67 2.75
CA THR A 73 -15.87 18.13 1.52
C THR A 73 -14.41 18.56 1.42
N GLU A 74 -13.50 17.61 1.34
CA GLU A 74 -12.08 17.86 1.14
C GLU A 74 -11.63 17.29 -0.20
N ARG A 75 -11.01 18.12 -1.02
CA ARG A 75 -10.32 17.66 -2.24
C ARG A 75 -8.91 17.22 -1.85
N LYS A 76 -8.62 15.94 -1.97
CA LYS A 76 -7.27 15.40 -1.76
C LYS A 76 -6.64 15.07 -3.11
N THR A 77 -5.40 15.51 -3.29
CA THR A 77 -4.58 15.08 -4.43
C THR A 77 -3.80 13.85 -4.00
N VAL A 78 -4.01 12.74 -4.70
CA VAL A 78 -3.22 11.52 -4.53
C VAL A 78 -2.19 11.52 -5.65
N ASN A 79 -0.93 11.63 -5.28
CA ASN A 79 0.17 11.53 -6.24
C ASN A 79 0.38 10.06 -6.66
N SER A 80 1.01 9.87 -7.82
CA SER A 80 1.49 8.54 -8.21
C SER A 80 2.42 7.98 -7.14
N GLY A 81 2.45 6.65 -7.00
CA GLY A 81 3.44 5.97 -6.19
C GLY A 81 4.86 6.26 -6.66
N LYS A 82 5.84 5.81 -5.88
CA LYS A 82 7.25 5.80 -6.27
C LYS A 82 7.48 4.75 -7.36
N LEU A 83 8.61 4.84 -8.01
CA LEU A 83 9.12 3.79 -8.88
C LEU A 83 9.64 2.61 -8.05
N PHE A 84 10.02 1.52 -8.70
CA PHE A 84 10.48 0.34 -8.00
C PHE A 84 12.00 0.37 -7.75
N SER A 85 12.37 0.22 -6.49
CA SER A 85 13.64 -0.42 -6.11
C SER A 85 13.53 -1.94 -6.31
N MET A 86 14.63 -2.68 -6.21
CA MET A 86 14.56 -4.15 -6.29
C MET A 86 13.68 -4.74 -5.18
N SER A 87 13.81 -4.24 -3.96
CA SER A 87 13.00 -4.74 -2.83
C SER A 87 11.51 -4.45 -3.00
N ASP A 88 11.16 -3.26 -3.52
CA ASP A 88 9.77 -2.90 -3.78
C ASP A 88 9.18 -3.76 -4.92
N LEU A 89 9.97 -4.01 -5.98
CA LEU A 89 9.56 -4.88 -7.09
C LEU A 89 9.33 -6.32 -6.62
N GLN A 90 10.23 -6.85 -5.80
CA GLN A 90 10.09 -8.20 -5.23
C GLN A 90 8.83 -8.29 -4.36
N GLY A 91 8.59 -7.31 -3.48
CA GLY A 91 7.40 -7.26 -2.65
C GLY A 91 6.13 -7.23 -3.50
N PHE A 92 6.05 -6.32 -4.46
CA PHE A 92 4.91 -6.18 -5.35
C PHE A 92 4.64 -7.46 -6.16
N ALA A 93 5.66 -8.03 -6.80
CA ALA A 93 5.52 -9.23 -7.62
C ALA A 93 5.05 -10.45 -6.80
N CYS A 94 5.61 -10.66 -5.60
CA CYS A 94 5.20 -11.73 -4.69
C CYS A 94 3.80 -11.50 -4.09
N ASP A 95 3.34 -10.25 -4.02
CA ASP A 95 1.96 -9.95 -3.60
C ASP A 95 0.94 -10.25 -4.70
N VAL A 96 1.29 -9.97 -5.95
CA VAL A 96 0.44 -10.25 -7.12
C VAL A 96 0.39 -11.74 -7.43
N ASP A 97 1.52 -12.41 -7.38
CA ASP A 97 1.63 -13.87 -7.64
C ASP A 97 2.36 -14.56 -6.48
N LYS A 98 1.61 -15.28 -5.68
CA LYS A 98 2.10 -16.01 -4.49
C LYS A 98 3.01 -17.21 -4.83
N SER A 99 3.11 -17.61 -6.09
CA SER A 99 4.06 -18.63 -6.56
C SER A 99 5.48 -18.08 -6.71
N LEU A 100 5.63 -16.77 -6.83
CA LEU A 100 6.93 -16.11 -6.96
C LEU A 100 7.65 -16.00 -5.61
N THR A 101 8.96 -16.02 -5.68
CA THR A 101 9.85 -15.74 -4.56
C THR A 101 10.74 -14.53 -4.90
N PRO A 102 11.28 -13.81 -3.91
CA PRO A 102 12.21 -12.71 -4.17
C PRO A 102 13.40 -13.14 -5.06
N ALA A 103 13.87 -14.37 -4.91
CA ALA A 103 14.95 -14.92 -5.72
C ALA A 103 14.55 -15.09 -7.19
N THR A 104 13.34 -15.62 -7.46
CA THR A 104 12.85 -15.78 -8.85
C THR A 104 12.59 -14.44 -9.52
N VAL A 105 12.07 -13.45 -8.77
CA VAL A 105 11.88 -12.07 -9.29
C VAL A 105 13.22 -11.44 -9.64
N LEU A 106 14.25 -11.57 -8.77
CA LEU A 106 15.58 -11.08 -9.07
C LEU A 106 16.19 -11.72 -10.32
N ALA A 107 16.08 -13.04 -10.45
CA ALA A 107 16.61 -13.77 -11.60
C ALA A 107 15.92 -13.32 -12.90
N ALA A 108 14.60 -13.21 -12.90
CA ALA A 108 13.82 -12.73 -14.04
C ALA A 108 14.21 -11.29 -14.44
N THR A 109 14.32 -10.40 -13.45
CA THR A 109 14.71 -9.00 -13.71
C THR A 109 16.15 -8.91 -14.22
N GLN A 110 17.05 -9.76 -13.73
CA GLN A 110 18.42 -9.85 -14.24
C GLN A 110 18.46 -10.27 -15.72
N THR A 111 17.65 -11.24 -16.10
CA THR A 111 17.52 -11.67 -17.50
C THR A 111 17.00 -10.55 -18.40
N LEU A 112 16.00 -9.79 -17.91
CA LEU A 112 15.47 -8.63 -18.64
C LEU A 112 16.52 -7.52 -18.78
N TYR A 113 17.33 -7.29 -17.76
CA TYR A 113 18.44 -6.34 -17.82
C TYR A 113 19.51 -6.75 -18.84
N GLU A 114 19.91 -8.00 -18.84
CA GLU A 114 20.88 -8.55 -19.81
C GLU A 114 20.36 -8.48 -21.24
N GLY A 115 19.02 -8.59 -21.41
CA GLY A 115 18.34 -8.37 -22.69
C GLY A 115 18.14 -6.90 -23.07
N GLY A 116 18.50 -5.95 -22.21
CA GLY A 116 18.35 -4.51 -22.46
C GLY A 116 16.93 -3.96 -22.32
N TYR A 117 16.02 -4.71 -21.68
CA TYR A 117 14.62 -4.32 -21.51
C TYR A 117 14.36 -3.47 -20.27
N VAL A 118 15.21 -3.59 -19.25
CA VAL A 118 15.10 -2.80 -18.01
C VAL A 118 16.46 -2.24 -17.61
N THR A 119 16.47 -1.25 -16.74
CA THR A 119 17.69 -0.70 -16.15
C THR A 119 18.29 -1.64 -15.10
N TYR A 120 19.48 -1.31 -14.59
CA TYR A 120 20.19 -2.14 -13.63
C TYR A 120 19.33 -2.48 -12.41
N PRO A 121 19.09 -3.78 -12.13
CA PRO A 121 18.07 -4.18 -11.17
C PRO A 121 18.51 -4.08 -9.70
N ARG A 122 19.81 -4.12 -9.40
CA ARG A 122 20.28 -4.09 -8.00
C ARG A 122 20.40 -2.67 -7.50
N THR A 123 19.24 -2.00 -7.34
CA THR A 123 19.14 -0.64 -6.84
C THR A 123 18.26 -0.58 -5.59
N ASN A 124 18.66 0.29 -4.66
CA ASN A 124 17.87 0.62 -3.47
C ASN A 124 17.01 1.86 -3.68
N SER A 125 17.20 2.57 -4.80
CA SER A 125 16.44 3.79 -5.09
C SER A 125 15.10 3.49 -5.72
N SER A 126 14.09 4.23 -5.30
CA SER A 126 12.75 4.29 -5.92
C SER A 126 12.56 5.60 -6.71
N TYR A 127 13.67 6.29 -7.04
CA TYR A 127 13.67 7.58 -7.73
C TYR A 127 14.63 7.58 -8.92
N HIS A 128 14.38 8.48 -9.86
CA HIS A 128 15.31 8.81 -10.94
C HIS A 128 16.00 10.14 -10.67
N ALA A 129 17.19 10.31 -11.27
CA ALA A 129 17.88 11.58 -11.29
C ALA A 129 17.18 12.56 -12.25
N THR A 130 17.23 13.85 -11.94
CA THR A 130 16.60 14.90 -12.76
C THR A 130 17.19 14.96 -14.17
N ASN A 131 18.44 14.58 -14.37
CA ASN A 131 19.09 14.48 -15.69
C ASN A 131 18.64 13.26 -16.51
N GLU A 132 17.92 12.29 -15.92
CA GLU A 132 17.42 11.10 -16.60
C GLU A 132 16.02 11.28 -17.21
N VAL A 133 15.40 12.45 -17.08
CA VAL A 133 14.03 12.71 -17.61
C VAL A 133 13.89 12.33 -19.08
N VAL A 134 14.91 12.61 -19.90
CA VAL A 134 14.87 12.27 -21.34
C VAL A 134 14.85 10.75 -21.54
N LYS A 135 15.66 10.01 -20.79
CA LYS A 135 15.73 8.55 -20.85
C LYS A 135 14.41 7.91 -20.44
N VAL A 136 13.82 8.38 -19.33
CA VAL A 136 12.53 7.90 -18.85
C VAL A 136 11.42 8.18 -19.87
N ASN A 137 11.38 9.38 -20.45
CA ASN A 137 10.41 9.72 -21.49
C ASN A 137 10.58 8.86 -22.75
N THR A 138 11.80 8.50 -23.10
CA THR A 138 12.07 7.57 -24.24
C THR A 138 11.48 6.20 -23.95
N ALA A 139 11.68 5.64 -22.73
CA ALA A 139 11.10 4.37 -22.32
C ALA A 139 9.56 4.42 -22.36
N ILE A 140 8.97 5.49 -21.82
CA ILE A 140 7.51 5.71 -21.85
C ILE A 140 6.96 5.73 -23.29
N ASN A 141 7.66 6.42 -24.20
CA ASN A 141 7.26 6.47 -25.60
C ASN A 141 7.35 5.08 -26.27
N GLY A 142 8.36 4.27 -25.92
CA GLY A 142 8.49 2.88 -26.35
C GLY A 142 7.30 2.03 -25.90
N LEU A 143 6.88 2.16 -24.64
CA LEU A 143 5.69 1.48 -24.12
C LEU A 143 4.42 1.89 -24.88
N ALA A 144 4.25 3.17 -25.18
CA ALA A 144 3.12 3.65 -25.97
C ALA A 144 3.10 3.08 -27.37
N GLN A 145 4.25 2.94 -28.03
CA GLN A 145 4.38 2.28 -29.35
C GLN A 145 4.06 0.78 -29.28
N ALA A 146 4.35 0.14 -28.15
CA ALA A 146 3.97 -1.25 -27.88
C ALA A 146 2.47 -1.43 -27.53
N GLY A 147 1.66 -0.37 -27.59
CA GLY A 147 0.22 -0.41 -27.31
C GLY A 147 -0.16 -0.25 -25.85
N ILE A 148 0.80 -0.03 -24.95
CA ILE A 148 0.54 0.27 -23.54
C ILE A 148 0.25 1.77 -23.42
N THR A 149 -1.04 2.11 -23.40
CA THR A 149 -1.50 3.52 -23.38
C THR A 149 -2.36 3.80 -22.15
N GLY A 150 -2.52 5.07 -21.84
CA GLY A 150 -3.63 5.55 -21.00
C GLY A 150 -3.29 5.97 -19.57
N LEU A 151 -2.19 5.56 -18.99
CA LEU A 151 -1.85 5.89 -17.59
C LEU A 151 -0.50 6.62 -17.42
N ILE A 152 0.11 7.04 -18.53
CA ILE A 152 1.48 7.55 -18.51
C ILE A 152 1.46 9.05 -18.51
N ASN A 153 1.70 9.65 -17.34
CA ASN A 153 1.95 11.09 -17.23
C ASN A 153 3.43 11.35 -17.50
N LYS A 154 3.71 12.08 -18.58
CA LYS A 154 5.06 12.47 -19.00
C LYS A 154 5.67 13.61 -18.17
N GLN A 155 4.91 14.20 -17.24
CA GLN A 155 5.41 15.28 -16.41
C GLN A 155 6.21 14.71 -15.24
N GLY A 156 7.48 15.07 -15.18
CA GLY A 156 8.34 14.76 -14.06
C GLY A 156 7.83 15.42 -12.78
N THR A 157 7.56 14.62 -11.78
CA THR A 157 7.17 15.09 -10.45
C THR A 157 8.28 14.77 -9.45
N LYS A 158 8.35 15.53 -8.34
CA LYS A 158 9.27 15.24 -7.22
C LYS A 158 9.05 13.86 -6.58
N SER A 159 7.93 13.21 -6.88
CA SER A 159 7.69 11.82 -6.46
C SER A 159 8.46 10.79 -7.27
N ILE A 160 8.97 11.17 -8.45
CA ILE A 160 9.72 10.30 -9.36
C ILE A 160 11.19 10.75 -9.46
N TYR A 161 11.45 12.07 -9.50
CA TYR A 161 12.79 12.63 -9.68
C TYR A 161 13.24 13.35 -8.41
N ASP A 162 14.24 12.79 -7.74
CA ASP A 162 14.83 13.38 -6.54
C ASP A 162 16.30 12.94 -6.42
N ASP A 163 17.22 13.83 -6.85
CA ASP A 163 18.66 13.57 -6.84
C ASP A 163 19.19 13.26 -5.44
N SER A 164 18.55 13.78 -4.39
CA SER A 164 18.96 13.55 -2.99
C SER A 164 18.65 12.13 -2.48
N LYS A 165 17.87 11.35 -3.23
CA LYS A 165 17.44 9.98 -2.90
C LYS A 165 18.16 8.91 -3.71
N ILE A 166 19.19 9.31 -4.46
CA ILE A 166 19.95 8.41 -5.32
C ILE A 166 21.38 8.32 -4.77
N GLU A 167 21.80 7.12 -4.42
CA GLU A 167 23.15 6.87 -3.93
C GLU A 167 24.08 6.45 -5.09
N ALA A 168 23.74 5.41 -5.82
CA ALA A 168 24.57 4.85 -6.90
C ALA A 168 23.78 4.59 -8.19
N HIS A 169 22.57 4.11 -8.09
CA HIS A 169 21.71 3.76 -9.21
C HIS A 169 20.31 4.29 -9.01
N SER A 170 19.67 4.69 -10.12
CA SER A 170 18.26 5.10 -10.15
C SER A 170 17.32 3.89 -10.04
N ALA A 171 16.03 4.15 -9.89
CA ALA A 171 14.98 3.13 -9.87
C ALA A 171 14.98 2.26 -11.14
N ILE A 172 14.33 1.12 -11.08
CA ILE A 172 14.15 0.21 -12.21
C ILE A 172 13.08 0.79 -13.15
N ILE A 173 13.40 0.89 -14.42
CA ILE A 173 12.48 1.19 -15.53
C ILE A 173 12.72 0.26 -16.69
#